data_db4632372784ea9dea266ecdc4db3a8b
#
_entry.id   db4632372784ea9dea266ecdc4db3a8b
#
_cell.length_a   1.000
_cell.length_b   1.000
_cell.length_c   1.000
_cell.angle_alpha   90.00
_cell.angle_beta   90.00
_cell.angle_gamma   90.00
#
_symmetry.space_group_name_H-M   'P 1'
#
loop_
_entity.id
_entity.type
_entity.pdbx_description
1 polymer ?
#
loop_
_entity_poly.entity_id
_entity_poly.type
_entity_poly.pdbx_seq_one_letter_code
_entity_poly.pdbx_strand_id
1 'polypeptide(L)'
;MTGLNLEGVDLQFAVNVSNPYPVALPLTNLSYELISTDQSFLKGNANQLQGSIPAGGSQVIKLPVRVGFAGLMKLVSGVKPGGQIPYTAKLNLSVDAGAMGPLDLPLETSGALPIPDVPEVSVESIDWENVSLSNAKAVMKLKVKNTNSFKMGLDKINYAVQLEGSEVAKSQLNTQKSLATGEEGIFEIPIQFKPLDLGMGVFNMLKSNSFNYSMNGNMKMSTEFGNFDVPLNVKK
;
A
#
# COMPACT_ATOMS: atom_id res chain seq x y z
N MET A 1 2.76 -8.24 -8.62
CA MET A 1 1.71 -7.87 -7.66
C MET A 1 0.60 -7.16 -8.41
N THR A 2 -0.65 -7.30 -7.96
CA THR A 2 -1.84 -6.70 -8.61
C THR A 2 -2.60 -5.75 -7.69
N GLY A 3 -2.33 -5.78 -6.39
CA GLY A 3 -2.89 -4.88 -5.39
C GLY A 3 -2.05 -4.84 -4.12
N LEU A 4 -2.00 -3.68 -3.47
CA LEU A 4 -1.32 -3.45 -2.20
C LEU A 4 -2.14 -2.50 -1.34
N ASN A 5 -2.28 -2.80 -0.04
CA ASN A 5 -2.83 -1.90 0.97
C ASN A 5 -2.20 -2.20 2.34
N LEU A 6 -2.62 -1.51 3.39
CA LEU A 6 -2.09 -1.73 4.75
C LEU A 6 -2.49 -3.08 5.37
N GLU A 7 -3.45 -3.79 4.80
CA GLU A 7 -3.95 -5.06 5.32
C GLU A 7 -3.35 -6.27 4.62
N GLY A 8 -2.89 -6.12 3.36
CA GLY A 8 -2.39 -7.24 2.59
C GLY A 8 -1.95 -6.87 1.17
N VAL A 9 -1.47 -7.87 0.47
CA VAL A 9 -1.00 -7.80 -0.91
C VAL A 9 -1.66 -8.88 -1.76
N ASP A 10 -2.07 -8.50 -2.98
CA ASP A 10 -2.58 -9.40 -3.99
C ASP A 10 -1.45 -9.74 -4.96
N LEU A 11 -1.10 -11.02 -5.00
CA LEU A 11 -0.13 -11.60 -5.92
C LEU A 11 -0.86 -12.25 -7.08
N GLN A 12 -0.24 -12.28 -8.24
CA GLN A 12 -0.67 -13.12 -9.36
C GLN A 12 0.53 -13.90 -9.86
N PHE A 13 0.53 -15.21 -9.64
CA PHE A 13 1.51 -16.09 -10.27
C PHE A 13 1.06 -16.39 -11.69
N ALA A 14 1.95 -16.18 -12.66
CA ALA A 14 1.74 -16.52 -14.06
C ALA A 14 2.64 -17.72 -14.39
N VAL A 15 2.02 -18.89 -14.47
CA VAL A 15 2.72 -20.16 -14.78
C VAL A 15 2.61 -20.39 -16.28
N ASN A 16 3.72 -20.31 -16.99
CA ASN A 16 3.78 -20.64 -18.41
C ASN A 16 4.19 -22.10 -18.56
N VAL A 17 3.30 -22.89 -19.16
CA VAL A 17 3.50 -24.33 -19.34
C VAL A 17 3.49 -24.66 -20.82
N SER A 18 4.52 -25.38 -21.28
CA SER A 18 4.61 -25.91 -22.64
C SER A 18 4.32 -27.39 -22.65
N ASN A 19 3.50 -27.82 -23.58
CA ASN A 19 3.17 -29.23 -23.80
C ASN A 19 3.93 -29.76 -25.05
N PRO A 20 4.97 -30.57 -24.89
CA PRO A 20 5.71 -31.14 -26.01
C PRO A 20 5.01 -32.34 -26.65
N TYR A 21 3.90 -32.81 -26.06
CA TYR A 21 3.22 -34.04 -26.56
C TYR A 21 2.22 -33.68 -27.68
N PRO A 22 1.95 -34.66 -28.57
CA PRO A 22 1.01 -34.48 -29.68
C PRO A 22 -0.46 -34.57 -29.25
N VAL A 23 -0.75 -34.61 -27.94
CA VAL A 23 -2.08 -34.67 -27.35
C VAL A 23 -2.27 -33.50 -26.38
N ALA A 24 -3.49 -33.00 -26.26
CA ALA A 24 -3.78 -31.99 -25.26
C ALA A 24 -3.71 -32.57 -23.85
N LEU A 25 -3.21 -31.79 -22.88
CA LEU A 25 -3.11 -32.16 -21.47
C LEU A 25 -4.16 -31.40 -20.65
N PRO A 26 -5.24 -32.06 -20.22
CA PRO A 26 -6.23 -31.44 -19.31
C PRO A 26 -5.59 -31.02 -18.00
N LEU A 27 -5.92 -29.79 -17.54
CA LEU A 27 -5.52 -29.30 -16.23
C LEU A 27 -6.41 -29.91 -15.16
N THR A 28 -5.84 -30.44 -14.08
CA THR A 28 -6.61 -31.07 -13.00
C THR A 28 -6.53 -30.30 -11.69
N ASN A 29 -5.33 -29.87 -11.29
CA ASN A 29 -5.12 -29.22 -10.01
C ASN A 29 -3.92 -28.26 -10.05
N LEU A 30 -3.96 -27.23 -9.23
CA LEU A 30 -2.81 -26.37 -8.93
C LEU A 30 -2.78 -26.08 -7.43
N SER A 31 -1.82 -26.67 -6.73
CA SER A 31 -1.56 -26.36 -5.34
C SER A 31 -0.40 -25.38 -5.21
N TYR A 32 -0.42 -24.60 -4.12
CA TYR A 32 0.66 -23.67 -3.82
C TYR A 32 0.94 -23.58 -2.32
N GLU A 33 2.18 -23.28 -2.00
CA GLU A 33 2.65 -23.01 -0.66
C GLU A 33 3.63 -21.83 -0.70
N LEU A 34 3.40 -20.83 0.17
CA LEU A 34 4.31 -19.71 0.37
C LEU A 34 5.07 -19.91 1.69
N ILE A 35 6.40 -19.85 1.60
CA ILE A 35 7.33 -20.13 2.69
C ILE A 35 8.23 -18.92 2.89
N SER A 36 8.46 -18.53 4.14
CA SER A 36 9.49 -17.56 4.53
C SER A 36 10.23 -18.07 5.75
N THR A 37 11.57 -17.94 5.75
CA THR A 37 12.43 -18.43 6.86
C THR A 37 12.06 -19.85 7.35
N ASP A 38 11.87 -20.76 6.39
CA ASP A 38 11.48 -22.16 6.60
C ASP A 38 10.10 -22.38 7.24
N GLN A 39 9.30 -21.30 7.37
CA GLN A 39 7.92 -21.36 7.85
C GLN A 39 6.93 -21.16 6.70
N SER A 40 6.03 -22.12 6.54
CA SER A 40 4.88 -22.00 5.64
C SER A 40 3.87 -21.03 6.26
N PHE A 41 3.55 -19.96 5.54
CA PHE A 41 2.59 -18.96 6.03
C PHE A 41 1.29 -18.91 5.22
N LEU A 42 1.27 -19.54 4.03
CA LEU A 42 0.06 -19.62 3.22
C LEU A 42 0.10 -20.88 2.36
N LYS A 43 -0.99 -21.63 2.33
CA LYS A 43 -1.22 -22.77 1.44
C LYS A 43 -2.58 -22.66 0.80
N GLY A 44 -2.68 -23.14 -0.41
CA GLY A 44 -3.95 -23.20 -1.10
C GLY A 44 -3.93 -24.20 -2.24
N ASN A 45 -5.12 -24.44 -2.76
CA ASN A 45 -5.37 -25.42 -3.80
C ASN A 45 -6.51 -24.94 -4.69
N ALA A 46 -6.27 -24.90 -5.99
CA ALA A 46 -7.28 -24.66 -7.01
C ALA A 46 -7.63 -26.02 -7.67
N ASN A 47 -8.59 -26.72 -7.08
CA ASN A 47 -9.12 -27.98 -7.61
C ASN A 47 -10.01 -27.72 -8.83
N GLN A 48 -10.04 -28.66 -9.77
CA GLN A 48 -10.89 -28.60 -10.96
C GLN A 48 -10.59 -27.38 -11.86
N LEU A 49 -9.30 -27.18 -12.15
CA LEU A 49 -8.92 -26.21 -13.17
C LEU A 49 -9.62 -26.56 -14.49
N GLN A 50 -10.27 -25.59 -15.11
CA GLN A 50 -10.87 -25.77 -16.42
C GLN A 50 -9.85 -25.45 -17.52
N GLY A 51 -9.87 -26.26 -18.56
CA GLY A 51 -9.01 -26.10 -19.73
C GLY A 51 -7.97 -27.20 -19.91
N SER A 52 -7.18 -27.07 -20.96
CA SER A 52 -6.11 -27.99 -21.30
C SER A 52 -4.97 -27.24 -21.95
N ILE A 53 -3.75 -27.75 -21.80
CA ILE A 53 -2.58 -27.28 -22.56
C ILE A 53 -2.64 -27.89 -23.94
N PRO A 54 -2.72 -27.10 -25.02
CA PRO A 54 -2.85 -27.62 -26.37
C PRO A 54 -1.68 -28.57 -26.77
N ALA A 55 -1.95 -29.53 -27.63
CA ALA A 55 -0.91 -30.40 -28.19
C ALA A 55 0.19 -29.57 -28.90
N GLY A 56 1.45 -29.76 -28.53
CA GLY A 56 2.59 -29.02 -29.07
C GLY A 56 2.55 -27.50 -28.78
N GLY A 57 1.67 -27.06 -27.88
CA GLY A 57 1.42 -25.64 -27.57
C GLY A 57 1.86 -25.24 -26.19
N SER A 58 1.51 -23.98 -25.81
CA SER A 58 1.76 -23.42 -24.48
C SER A 58 0.54 -22.72 -23.95
N GLN A 59 0.40 -22.67 -22.63
CA GLN A 59 -0.66 -21.95 -21.94
C GLN A 59 -0.13 -21.22 -20.71
N VAL A 60 -0.63 -20.01 -20.46
CA VAL A 60 -0.37 -19.27 -19.24
C VAL A 60 -1.52 -19.47 -18.27
N ILE A 61 -1.23 -20.04 -17.11
CA ILE A 61 -2.17 -20.23 -16.01
C ILE A 61 -1.92 -19.12 -15.00
N LYS A 62 -2.96 -18.34 -14.70
CA LYS A 62 -2.90 -17.25 -13.72
C LYS A 62 -3.50 -17.71 -12.41
N LEU A 63 -2.70 -17.67 -11.33
CA LEU A 63 -3.11 -17.99 -9.98
C LEU A 63 -3.12 -16.72 -9.13
N PRO A 64 -4.28 -16.17 -8.80
CA PRO A 64 -4.38 -15.06 -7.84
C PRO A 64 -4.23 -15.58 -6.41
N VAL A 65 -3.42 -14.91 -5.61
CA VAL A 65 -3.16 -15.26 -4.20
C VAL A 65 -3.17 -13.98 -3.37
N ARG A 66 -3.99 -13.92 -2.33
CA ARG A 66 -3.99 -12.82 -1.36
C ARG A 66 -3.22 -13.21 -0.11
N VAL A 67 -2.28 -12.36 0.30
CA VAL A 67 -1.52 -12.50 1.55
C VAL A 67 -1.96 -11.41 2.50
N GLY A 68 -2.58 -11.79 3.63
CA GLY A 68 -2.97 -10.88 4.69
C GLY A 68 -1.81 -10.66 5.67
N PHE A 69 -1.44 -9.40 5.93
CA PHE A 69 -0.28 -9.08 6.78
C PHE A 69 -0.47 -9.46 8.23
N ALA A 70 -1.69 -9.33 8.77
CA ALA A 70 -1.97 -9.74 10.16
C ALA A 70 -1.71 -11.22 10.42
N GLY A 71 -2.04 -12.10 9.46
CA GLY A 71 -1.72 -13.53 9.52
C GLY A 71 -0.23 -13.78 9.39
N LEU A 72 0.41 -13.12 8.42
CA LEU A 72 1.83 -13.23 8.16
C LEU A 72 2.69 -12.83 9.37
N MET A 73 2.39 -11.70 10.00
CA MET A 73 3.10 -11.21 11.21
C MET A 73 2.96 -12.14 12.43
N LYS A 74 1.90 -12.96 12.49
CA LYS A 74 1.73 -13.94 13.55
C LYS A 74 2.54 -15.22 13.32
N LEU A 75 2.73 -15.59 12.06
CA LEU A 75 3.34 -16.87 11.67
C LEU A 75 4.85 -16.75 11.43
N VAL A 76 5.31 -15.61 10.94
CA VAL A 76 6.74 -15.41 10.60
C VAL A 76 7.38 -14.46 11.62
N SER A 77 8.38 -14.95 12.35
CA SER A 77 9.10 -14.16 13.35
C SER A 77 9.91 -13.03 12.71
N GLY A 78 9.97 -11.88 13.41
CA GLY A 78 10.76 -10.73 12.96
C GLY A 78 10.09 -9.85 11.89
N VAL A 79 8.90 -10.20 11.46
CA VAL A 79 8.11 -9.41 10.51
C VAL A 79 7.53 -8.19 11.19
N LYS A 80 7.74 -7.02 10.58
CA LYS A 80 7.25 -5.73 11.10
C LYS A 80 6.67 -4.90 9.95
N PRO A 81 5.68 -4.04 10.21
CA PRO A 81 5.29 -2.99 9.27
C PRO A 81 6.51 -2.15 8.85
N GLY A 82 6.50 -1.65 7.65
CA GLY A 82 7.61 -0.93 7.04
C GLY A 82 8.71 -1.83 6.45
N GLY A 83 8.66 -3.16 6.68
CA GLY A 83 9.65 -4.12 6.22
C GLY A 83 9.33 -4.78 4.89
N GLN A 84 10.27 -5.62 4.44
CA GLN A 84 10.10 -6.57 3.34
C GLN A 84 10.43 -7.96 3.84
N ILE A 85 9.72 -8.97 3.35
CA ILE A 85 9.92 -10.37 3.70
C ILE A 85 10.26 -11.15 2.44
N PRO A 86 11.40 -11.84 2.40
CA PRO A 86 11.67 -12.79 1.33
C PRO A 86 10.68 -13.95 1.42
N TYR A 87 10.22 -14.45 0.30
CA TYR A 87 9.41 -15.64 0.23
C TYR A 87 9.84 -16.56 -0.89
N THR A 88 9.57 -17.84 -0.71
CA THR A 88 9.61 -18.84 -1.76
C THR A 88 8.19 -19.37 -1.98
N ALA A 89 7.73 -19.36 -3.23
CA ALA A 89 6.47 -19.95 -3.63
C ALA A 89 6.77 -21.30 -4.29
N LYS A 90 6.27 -22.38 -3.70
CA LYS A 90 6.25 -23.71 -4.28
C LYS A 90 4.87 -23.95 -4.88
N LEU A 91 4.82 -24.26 -6.16
CA LEU A 91 3.59 -24.58 -6.88
C LEU A 91 3.69 -25.99 -7.41
N ASN A 92 2.60 -26.72 -7.43
CA ASN A 92 2.51 -28.02 -8.06
C ASN A 92 1.30 -28.05 -8.99
N LEU A 93 1.56 -28.09 -10.30
CA LEU A 93 0.54 -28.18 -11.32
C LEU A 93 0.36 -29.64 -11.70
N SER A 94 -0.86 -30.17 -11.59
CA SER A 94 -1.21 -31.52 -12.01
C SER A 94 -1.98 -31.47 -13.33
N VAL A 95 -1.58 -32.32 -14.26
CA VAL A 95 -2.22 -32.52 -15.58
C VAL A 95 -2.57 -33.99 -15.77
N ASP A 96 -3.61 -34.26 -16.56
CA ASP A 96 -3.96 -35.62 -16.95
C ASP A 96 -3.22 -35.99 -18.27
N ALA A 97 -2.30 -36.94 -18.19
CA ALA A 97 -1.56 -37.42 -19.34
C ALA A 97 -2.20 -38.68 -19.97
N GLY A 98 -3.49 -38.91 -19.76
CA GLY A 98 -4.25 -40.03 -20.34
C GLY A 98 -3.74 -41.40 -19.88
N ALA A 99 -3.27 -42.21 -20.78
CA ALA A 99 -2.79 -43.57 -20.47
C ALA A 99 -1.57 -43.60 -19.51
N MET A 100 -0.83 -42.49 -19.36
CA MET A 100 0.29 -42.36 -18.43
C MET A 100 -0.16 -41.96 -17.02
N GLY A 101 -1.44 -41.61 -16.83
CA GLY A 101 -1.99 -41.14 -15.58
C GLY A 101 -1.68 -39.66 -15.30
N PRO A 102 -1.96 -39.21 -14.06
CA PRO A 102 -1.69 -37.82 -13.66
C PRO A 102 -0.17 -37.55 -13.60
N LEU A 103 0.23 -36.39 -14.12
CA LEU A 103 1.61 -35.94 -14.08
C LEU A 103 1.66 -34.65 -13.24
N ASP A 104 2.53 -34.62 -12.24
CA ASP A 104 2.78 -33.47 -11.38
C ASP A 104 4.02 -32.70 -11.84
N LEU A 105 3.84 -31.41 -11.98
CA LEU A 105 4.86 -30.45 -12.41
C LEU A 105 5.20 -29.51 -11.25
N PRO A 106 6.23 -29.80 -10.45
CA PRO A 106 6.67 -28.91 -9.38
C PRO A 106 7.38 -27.69 -9.96
N LEU A 107 7.03 -26.51 -9.44
CA LEU A 107 7.59 -25.24 -9.82
C LEU A 107 7.96 -24.46 -8.57
N GLU A 108 9.01 -23.65 -8.64
CA GLU A 108 9.45 -22.83 -7.55
C GLU A 108 9.83 -21.44 -8.05
N THR A 109 9.46 -20.40 -7.29
CA THR A 109 9.88 -19.01 -7.54
C THR A 109 10.05 -18.30 -6.22
N SER A 110 10.93 -17.30 -6.19
CA SER A 110 11.18 -16.50 -5.00
C SER A 110 10.92 -15.02 -5.27
N GLY A 111 10.64 -14.26 -4.21
CA GLY A 111 10.41 -12.84 -4.29
C GLY A 111 10.45 -12.19 -2.91
N ALA A 112 10.07 -10.93 -2.84
CA ALA A 112 9.90 -10.19 -1.59
C ALA A 112 8.49 -9.61 -1.49
N LEU A 113 7.90 -9.69 -0.30
CA LEU A 113 6.62 -9.08 0.04
C LEU A 113 6.87 -7.80 0.82
N PRO A 114 6.48 -6.63 0.34
CA PRO A 114 6.50 -5.40 1.13
C PRO A 114 5.34 -5.44 2.13
N ILE A 115 5.60 -4.97 3.35
CA ILE A 115 4.59 -4.75 4.38
C ILE A 115 4.56 -3.26 4.65
N PRO A 116 3.70 -2.48 4.00
CA PRO A 116 3.67 -1.05 4.16
C PRO A 116 3.34 -0.64 5.60
N ASP A 117 3.99 0.41 6.06
CA ASP A 117 3.63 1.14 7.26
C ASP A 117 3.21 2.56 6.91
N VAL A 118 2.41 3.15 7.79
CA VAL A 118 2.00 4.55 7.68
C VAL A 118 3.21 5.44 7.93
N PRO A 119 3.52 6.40 7.04
CA PRO A 119 4.61 7.33 7.28
C PRO A 119 4.36 8.17 8.55
N GLU A 120 5.43 8.58 9.22
CA GLU A 120 5.31 9.55 10.31
C GLU A 120 4.94 10.91 9.72
N VAL A 121 3.89 11.54 10.28
CA VAL A 121 3.41 12.84 9.84
C VAL A 121 3.33 13.79 11.03
N SER A 122 3.89 14.99 10.88
CA SER A 122 3.83 16.05 11.89
C SER A 122 3.74 17.41 11.23
N VAL A 123 3.21 18.40 11.96
CA VAL A 123 3.28 19.81 11.55
C VAL A 123 4.58 20.39 12.10
N GLU A 124 5.44 20.88 11.21
CA GLU A 124 6.69 21.54 11.57
C GLU A 124 6.43 22.98 12.01
N SER A 125 5.65 23.73 11.23
CA SER A 125 5.28 25.10 11.52
C SER A 125 3.94 25.47 10.87
N ILE A 126 3.31 26.54 11.38
CA ILE A 126 2.23 27.25 10.71
C ILE A 126 2.67 28.73 10.62
N ASP A 127 3.05 29.13 9.42
CA ASP A 127 3.61 30.46 9.16
C ASP A 127 2.49 31.39 8.69
N TRP A 128 2.09 32.34 9.53
CA TRP A 128 1.06 33.30 9.23
C TRP A 128 1.63 34.45 8.38
N GLU A 129 1.06 34.64 7.19
CA GLU A 129 1.44 35.75 6.29
C GLU A 129 0.67 36.99 6.59
N ASN A 130 -0.64 36.89 6.92
CA ASN A 130 -1.52 37.99 7.23
C ASN A 130 -2.63 37.51 8.18
N VAL A 131 -2.92 38.27 9.20
CA VAL A 131 -4.04 38.03 10.14
C VAL A 131 -4.83 39.33 10.34
N SER A 132 -6.00 39.40 9.71
CA SER A 132 -7.00 40.46 9.91
C SER A 132 -8.37 39.83 10.19
N LEU A 133 -9.35 40.61 10.59
CA LEU A 133 -10.72 40.10 10.82
C LEU A 133 -11.36 39.53 9.55
N SER A 134 -11.06 40.13 8.40
CA SER A 134 -11.64 39.75 7.11
C SER A 134 -10.83 38.74 6.32
N ASN A 135 -9.57 38.49 6.69
CA ASN A 135 -8.71 37.55 5.98
C ASN A 135 -7.54 37.08 6.85
N ALA A 136 -7.38 35.79 6.96
CA ALA A 136 -6.20 35.16 7.52
C ALA A 136 -5.61 34.23 6.47
N LYS A 137 -4.30 34.33 6.25
CA LYS A 137 -3.52 33.47 5.36
C LYS A 137 -2.36 32.88 6.12
N ALA A 138 -2.15 31.59 5.95
CA ALA A 138 -0.99 30.88 6.50
C ALA A 138 -0.52 29.78 5.55
N VAL A 139 0.71 29.37 5.74
CA VAL A 139 1.26 28.15 5.16
C VAL A 139 1.58 27.18 6.30
N MET A 140 0.90 26.05 6.35
CA MET A 140 1.22 24.95 7.26
C MET A 140 2.25 24.04 6.60
N LYS A 141 3.41 23.88 7.24
CA LYS A 141 4.46 22.97 6.78
C LYS A 141 4.24 21.60 7.39
N LEU A 142 3.80 20.67 6.56
CA LEU A 142 3.59 19.28 6.92
C LEU A 142 4.87 18.49 6.64
N LYS A 143 5.47 17.91 7.67
CA LYS A 143 6.61 17.04 7.56
C LYS A 143 6.13 15.60 7.47
N VAL A 144 6.56 14.88 6.43
CA VAL A 144 6.27 13.46 6.20
C VAL A 144 7.58 12.70 6.12
N LYS A 145 7.74 11.66 6.94
CA LYS A 145 8.92 10.80 6.97
C LYS A 145 8.58 9.39 6.52
N ASN A 146 9.32 8.88 5.57
CA ASN A 146 9.21 7.49 5.13
C ASN A 146 9.90 6.56 6.15
N THR A 147 9.12 5.81 6.91
CA THR A 147 9.59 4.81 7.89
C THR A 147 9.80 3.43 7.29
N ASN A 148 9.41 3.24 6.01
CA ASN A 148 9.52 1.96 5.33
C ASN A 148 10.97 1.68 4.86
N SER A 149 11.30 0.40 4.74
CA SER A 149 12.60 -0.07 4.20
C SER A 149 12.70 0.02 2.68
N PHE A 150 11.69 0.59 2.03
CA PHE A 150 11.62 0.81 0.59
C PHE A 150 11.17 2.23 0.28
N LYS A 151 11.50 2.65 -0.93
CA LYS A 151 11.16 3.98 -1.44
C LYS A 151 9.65 4.15 -1.60
N MET A 152 9.13 5.30 -1.17
CA MET A 152 7.73 5.68 -1.34
C MET A 152 7.60 7.00 -2.09
N GLY A 153 6.63 7.07 -3.01
CA GLY A 153 6.13 8.32 -3.56
C GLY A 153 4.93 8.81 -2.74
N LEU A 154 4.84 10.11 -2.52
CA LEU A 154 3.63 10.77 -2.06
C LEU A 154 3.03 11.51 -3.26
N ASP A 155 1.93 10.99 -3.80
CA ASP A 155 1.34 11.50 -5.04
C ASP A 155 0.31 12.58 -4.77
N LYS A 156 -0.48 12.40 -3.69
CA LYS A 156 -1.57 13.31 -3.34
C LYS A 156 -1.82 13.33 -1.84
N ILE A 157 -2.15 14.50 -1.33
CA ILE A 157 -2.68 14.72 0.01
C ILE A 157 -4.08 15.32 -0.15
N ASN A 158 -5.12 14.62 0.31
CA ASN A 158 -6.45 15.20 0.52
C ASN A 158 -6.54 15.59 1.99
N TYR A 159 -6.95 16.81 2.28
CA TYR A 159 -6.93 17.32 3.65
C TYR A 159 -8.11 18.24 3.98
N ALA A 160 -8.47 18.23 5.25
CA ALA A 160 -9.28 19.23 5.90
C ALA A 160 -8.56 19.70 7.16
N VAL A 161 -8.35 21.01 7.28
CA VAL A 161 -7.72 21.65 8.44
C VAL A 161 -8.80 22.30 9.28
N GLN A 162 -8.76 22.06 10.59
CA GLN A 162 -9.63 22.68 11.58
C GLN A 162 -8.78 23.48 12.56
N LEU A 163 -9.28 24.65 12.95
CA LEU A 163 -8.78 25.46 14.06
C LEU A 163 -9.90 25.60 15.10
N GLU A 164 -9.58 25.28 16.35
CA GLU A 164 -10.57 25.28 17.46
C GLU A 164 -11.87 24.50 17.09
N GLY A 165 -11.71 23.38 16.35
CA GLY A 165 -12.83 22.54 15.91
C GLY A 165 -13.61 23.05 14.69
N SER A 166 -13.29 24.23 14.17
CA SER A 166 -13.93 24.79 12.97
C SER A 166 -13.08 24.53 11.72
N GLU A 167 -13.68 24.02 10.64
CA GLU A 167 -13.00 23.80 9.36
C GLU A 167 -12.61 25.14 8.73
N VAL A 168 -11.33 25.35 8.47
CA VAL A 168 -10.76 26.57 7.89
C VAL A 168 -10.18 26.36 6.49
N ALA A 169 -9.85 25.14 6.15
CA ALA A 169 -9.39 24.80 4.80
C ALA A 169 -9.74 23.35 4.48
N LYS A 170 -10.17 23.11 3.25
CA LYS A 170 -10.38 21.76 2.71
C LYS A 170 -9.99 21.76 1.24
N SER A 171 -9.04 20.91 0.89
CA SER A 171 -8.51 20.87 -0.47
C SER A 171 -7.70 19.57 -0.73
N GLN A 172 -7.04 19.54 -1.86
CA GLN A 172 -6.08 18.51 -2.23
C GLN A 172 -4.78 19.15 -2.72
N LEU A 173 -3.66 18.51 -2.40
CA LEU A 173 -2.34 18.85 -2.90
C LEU A 173 -1.80 17.67 -3.72
N ASN A 174 -1.46 17.90 -4.99
CA ASN A 174 -0.73 16.93 -5.81
C ASN A 174 0.76 17.22 -5.65
N THR A 175 1.56 16.20 -5.29
CA THR A 175 2.96 16.43 -4.90
C THR A 175 3.94 15.74 -5.84
N GLN A 176 3.73 14.46 -6.17
CA GLN A 176 4.63 13.59 -6.93
C GLN A 176 6.06 13.57 -6.36
N LYS A 177 6.20 13.72 -5.04
CA LYS A 177 7.50 13.70 -4.35
C LYS A 177 7.81 12.28 -3.89
N SER A 178 9.03 11.84 -4.19
CA SER A 178 9.54 10.56 -3.75
C SER A 178 10.41 10.72 -2.51
N LEU A 179 10.26 9.81 -1.56
CA LEU A 179 11.00 9.75 -0.30
C LEU A 179 11.73 8.41 -0.22
N ALA A 180 13.06 8.45 -0.14
CA ALA A 180 13.85 7.27 0.15
C ALA A 180 13.58 6.76 1.58
N THR A 181 14.10 5.58 1.91
CA THR A 181 14.03 5.03 3.29
C THR A 181 14.61 6.01 4.29
N GLY A 182 13.83 6.39 5.31
CA GLY A 182 14.22 7.34 6.35
C GLY A 182 14.20 8.80 5.93
N GLU A 183 13.93 9.12 4.67
CA GLU A 183 13.91 10.50 4.18
C GLU A 183 12.66 11.24 4.67
N GLU A 184 12.84 12.54 4.94
CA GLU A 184 11.81 13.48 5.32
C GLU A 184 11.50 14.43 4.16
N GLY A 185 10.20 14.68 3.93
CA GLY A 185 9.71 15.65 2.98
C GLY A 185 8.87 16.72 3.67
N ILE A 186 9.06 17.99 3.29
CA ILE A 186 8.21 19.09 3.71
C ILE A 186 7.21 19.40 2.60
N PHE A 187 5.93 19.54 2.97
CA PHE A 187 4.82 19.84 2.07
C PHE A 187 4.09 21.07 2.58
N GLU A 188 3.95 22.08 1.74
CA GLU A 188 3.32 23.35 2.08
C GLU A 188 1.81 23.25 1.81
N ILE A 189 1.03 23.43 2.87
CA ILE A 189 -0.42 23.37 2.86
C ILE A 189 -0.94 24.81 3.03
N PRO A 190 -1.51 25.42 1.98
CA PRO A 190 -2.06 26.77 2.07
C PRO A 190 -3.37 26.75 2.88
N ILE A 191 -3.50 27.69 3.79
CA ILE A 191 -4.69 27.93 4.62
C ILE A 191 -5.15 29.36 4.37
N GLN A 192 -6.42 29.55 4.04
CA GLN A 192 -7.02 30.87 3.91
C GLN A 192 -8.49 30.85 4.36
N PHE A 193 -8.84 31.76 5.28
CA PHE A 193 -10.20 31.88 5.79
C PHE A 193 -10.46 33.28 6.31
N LYS A 194 -11.71 33.57 6.73
CA LYS A 194 -12.12 34.83 7.38
C LYS A 194 -12.30 34.59 8.88
N PRO A 195 -11.42 35.10 9.75
CA PRO A 195 -11.54 34.87 11.18
C PRO A 195 -12.87 35.37 11.79
N LEU A 196 -13.47 36.39 11.20
CA LEU A 196 -14.76 36.91 11.64
C LEU A 196 -15.88 35.86 11.57
N ASP A 197 -15.84 34.97 10.60
CA ASP A 197 -16.82 33.87 10.41
C ASP A 197 -16.73 32.84 11.56
N LEU A 198 -15.59 32.77 12.24
CA LEU A 198 -15.33 31.88 13.39
C LEU A 198 -15.46 32.57 14.75
N GLY A 199 -15.65 33.90 14.75
CA GLY A 199 -15.84 34.72 15.94
C GLY A 199 -14.56 35.38 16.48
N MET A 200 -14.74 36.42 17.28
CA MET A 200 -13.64 37.24 17.83
C MET A 200 -12.67 36.46 18.73
N GLY A 201 -13.13 35.39 19.38
CA GLY A 201 -12.28 34.54 20.21
C GLY A 201 -11.17 33.87 19.38
N VAL A 202 -11.51 33.32 18.23
CA VAL A 202 -10.54 32.69 17.31
C VAL A 202 -9.53 33.73 16.79
N PHE A 203 -9.99 34.94 16.43
CA PHE A 203 -9.08 35.98 16.00
C PHE A 203 -8.04 36.37 17.05
N ASN A 204 -8.46 36.46 18.34
CA ASN A 204 -7.53 36.76 19.45
C ASN A 204 -6.54 35.62 19.68
N MET A 205 -6.96 34.35 19.56
CA MET A 205 -6.10 33.16 19.65
C MET A 205 -5.05 33.15 18.53
N LEU A 206 -5.44 33.47 17.28
CA LEU A 206 -4.51 33.63 16.18
C LEU A 206 -3.43 34.65 16.44
N LYS A 207 -3.80 35.82 16.97
CA LYS A 207 -2.84 36.88 17.34
C LYS A 207 -1.88 36.48 18.44
N SER A 208 -2.33 35.70 19.41
CA SER A 208 -1.47 35.18 20.50
C SER A 208 -0.71 33.93 20.16
N ASN A 209 -0.88 33.40 18.96
CA ASN A 209 -0.32 32.10 18.48
C ASN A 209 -0.64 30.91 19.43
N SER A 210 -1.81 31.00 20.09
CA SER A 210 -2.29 30.01 21.06
C SER A 210 -3.61 29.41 20.57
N PHE A 211 -3.53 28.40 19.74
CA PHE A 211 -4.70 27.71 19.18
C PHE A 211 -4.41 26.20 19.00
N ASN A 212 -5.48 25.41 19.02
CA ASN A 212 -5.45 24.00 18.68
C ASN A 212 -5.77 23.83 17.21
N TYR A 213 -5.11 22.87 16.59
CA TYR A 213 -5.41 22.51 15.21
C TYR A 213 -5.55 21.01 15.07
N SER A 214 -6.32 20.60 14.08
CA SER A 214 -6.32 19.24 13.57
C SER A 214 -6.31 19.25 12.05
N MET A 215 -5.67 18.26 11.47
CA MET A 215 -5.68 18.01 10.03
C MET A 215 -6.04 16.55 9.80
N ASN A 216 -7.11 16.34 9.05
CA ASN A 216 -7.64 15.02 8.76
C ASN A 216 -7.75 14.82 7.25
N GLY A 217 -7.60 13.58 6.79
CA GLY A 217 -7.70 13.27 5.37
C GLY A 217 -7.10 11.94 5.01
N ASN A 218 -6.57 11.85 3.80
CA ASN A 218 -5.83 10.70 3.31
C ASN A 218 -4.70 11.11 2.38
N MET A 219 -3.67 10.29 2.35
CA MET A 219 -2.52 10.42 1.45
C MET A 219 -2.51 9.24 0.48
N LYS A 220 -2.34 9.54 -0.82
CA LYS A 220 -2.12 8.53 -1.83
C LYS A 220 -0.62 8.29 -1.99
N MET A 221 -0.21 7.07 -1.67
CA MET A 221 1.17 6.63 -1.73
C MET A 221 1.40 5.75 -2.96
N SER A 222 2.58 5.84 -3.54
CA SER A 222 3.05 4.95 -4.61
C SER A 222 4.36 4.28 -4.21
N THR A 223 4.54 3.04 -4.65
CA THR A 223 5.78 2.25 -4.46
C THR A 223 6.05 1.44 -5.72
N GLU A 224 7.23 0.85 -5.83
CA GLU A 224 7.52 -0.15 -6.88
C GLU A 224 6.62 -1.38 -6.83
N PHE A 225 5.96 -1.63 -5.68
CA PHE A 225 5.07 -2.76 -5.47
C PHE A 225 3.58 -2.46 -5.75
N GLY A 226 3.21 -1.19 -5.93
CA GLY A 226 1.86 -0.73 -6.16
C GLY A 226 1.51 0.54 -5.38
N ASN A 227 0.28 0.99 -5.55
CA ASN A 227 -0.26 2.19 -4.91
C ASN A 227 -1.20 1.80 -3.78
N PHE A 228 -1.22 2.60 -2.71
CA PHE A 228 -2.14 2.43 -1.59
C PHE A 228 -2.46 3.76 -0.93
N ASP A 229 -3.58 3.80 -0.21
CA ASP A 229 -3.99 4.97 0.55
C ASP A 229 -3.69 4.79 2.04
N VAL A 230 -3.25 5.87 2.69
CA VAL A 230 -3.04 5.91 4.13
C VAL A 230 -3.83 7.05 4.76
N PRO A 231 -4.37 6.89 5.98
CA PRO A 231 -5.05 7.96 6.68
C PRO A 231 -4.07 9.06 7.08
N LEU A 232 -4.55 10.31 7.05
CA LEU A 232 -3.87 11.49 7.54
C LEU A 232 -4.62 12.01 8.76
N ASN A 233 -3.98 11.97 9.93
CA ASN A 233 -4.54 12.50 11.18
C ASN A 233 -3.41 13.14 11.98
N VAL A 234 -3.44 14.47 12.07
CA VAL A 234 -2.48 15.26 12.86
C VAL A 234 -3.27 16.22 13.74
N LYS A 235 -2.86 16.36 14.98
CA LYS A 235 -3.49 17.27 15.95
C LYS A 235 -2.46 17.83 16.93
N LYS A 236 -2.74 19.03 17.42
CA LYS A 236 -2.06 19.67 18.56
C LYS A 236 -3.04 19.86 19.67
#